data_49e1f291f069931b04c0526e325d5d42
#
_entry.id   49e1f291f069931b04c0526e325d5d42
#
_cell.length_a   1.000
_cell.length_b   1.000
_cell.length_c   1.000
_cell.angle_alpha   90.00
_cell.angle_beta   90.00
_cell.angle_gamma   90.00
#
_symmetry.space_group_name_H-M   'P 1'
#
loop_
_entity.id
_entity.type
_entity.pdbx_description
1 polymer ?
#
loop_
_entity_poly.entity_id
_entity_poly.type
_entity_poly.pdbx_seq_one_letter_code
_entity_poly.pdbx_strand_id
1 'polypeptide(L)'
;MVLKFFVGMIAALLLNRLTRFSTIFTALVMLPWIMPEVVRSITWKGLLDPIYGLVNPLLKQLGLIEQSIPFFGTPQLALPSVVLVNLWAGIPFFTLLLVAGLKAIDREQYEAASIDGASAWRQFLHITLPGLQYVILVETLLSFIWTFNGFTQVFLLTGGGPLGATKIYTIFAIEAARSFRIGTAVAAALSMVPLLALLIIILGRNVLATQTGRSSTSTAEQNGGLFGVLTWPVRALLRLIVALLWLINDGAEWVVEKLSVAFRGMRPETTDRAF
;
A
#
# COMPACT_ATOMS: atom_id res chain seq x y z
N MET A 1 1.16 2.38 4.32
CA MET A 1 0.36 1.14 4.12
C MET A 1 -0.59 1.29 2.97
N VAL A 2 -1.45 2.29 2.95
CA VAL A 2 -2.43 2.55 1.87
C VAL A 2 -1.77 2.52 0.49
N LEU A 3 -0.66 3.23 0.30
CA LEU A 3 0.07 3.23 -0.98
C LEU A 3 0.60 1.84 -1.36
N LYS A 4 1.12 1.05 -0.41
CA LYS A 4 1.57 -0.34 -0.68
C LYS A 4 0.42 -1.20 -1.19
N PHE A 5 -0.74 -1.07 -0.54
CA PHE A 5 -1.95 -1.78 -0.95
C PHE A 5 -2.38 -1.39 -2.37
N PHE A 6 -2.51 -0.10 -2.67
CA PHE A 6 -2.96 0.33 -3.99
C PHE A 6 -2.00 -0.08 -5.10
N VAL A 7 -0.70 0.15 -4.93
CA VAL A 7 0.30 -0.24 -5.94
C VAL A 7 0.38 -1.76 -6.04
N GLY A 8 0.34 -2.48 -4.92
CA GLY A 8 0.30 -3.95 -4.88
C GLY A 8 -0.95 -4.51 -5.54
N MET A 9 -2.12 -3.90 -5.33
CA MET A 9 -3.37 -4.30 -5.98
C MET A 9 -3.31 -4.12 -7.50
N ILE A 10 -2.82 -2.97 -7.97
CA ILE A 10 -2.64 -2.73 -9.41
C ILE A 10 -1.68 -3.78 -9.99
N ALA A 11 -0.54 -4.00 -9.35
CA ALA A 11 0.43 -5.00 -9.80
C ALA A 11 -0.18 -6.42 -9.78
N ALA A 12 -0.95 -6.77 -8.75
CA ALA A 12 -1.62 -8.08 -8.64
C ALA A 12 -2.66 -8.29 -9.75
N LEU A 13 -3.48 -7.28 -10.03
CA LEU A 13 -4.48 -7.34 -11.11
C LEU A 13 -3.81 -7.47 -12.48
N LEU A 14 -2.71 -6.76 -12.72
CA LEU A 14 -1.93 -6.88 -13.95
C LEU A 14 -1.32 -8.28 -14.08
N LEU A 15 -0.65 -8.79 -13.03
CA LEU A 15 -0.05 -10.12 -13.02
C LEU A 15 -1.09 -11.24 -13.18
N ASN A 16 -2.27 -11.08 -12.59
CA ASN A 16 -3.34 -12.07 -12.71
C ASN A 16 -3.92 -12.16 -14.14
N ARG A 17 -3.81 -11.10 -14.94
CA ARG A 17 -4.22 -11.09 -16.35
C ARG A 17 -3.16 -11.70 -17.29
N LEU A 18 -1.90 -11.76 -16.86
CA LEU A 18 -0.82 -12.30 -17.68
C LEU A 18 -0.88 -13.82 -17.72
N THR A 19 -1.08 -14.38 -18.90
CA THR A 19 -1.05 -15.84 -19.13
C THR A 19 0.36 -16.33 -19.50
N ARG A 20 1.08 -15.55 -20.31
CA ARG A 20 2.48 -15.82 -20.68
C ARG A 20 3.43 -14.99 -19.81
N PHE A 21 4.56 -15.57 -19.44
CA PHE A 21 5.62 -14.91 -18.66
C PHE A 21 5.22 -14.45 -17.23
N SER A 22 4.05 -14.86 -16.72
CA SER A 22 3.60 -14.47 -15.36
C SER A 22 4.64 -14.81 -14.29
N THR A 23 5.32 -15.94 -14.42
CA THR A 23 6.38 -16.37 -13.48
C THR A 23 7.57 -15.42 -13.50
N ILE A 24 8.03 -14.98 -14.69
CA ILE A 24 9.16 -14.06 -14.82
C ILE A 24 8.80 -12.69 -14.22
N PHE A 25 7.63 -12.16 -14.55
CA PHE A 25 7.18 -10.88 -14.00
C PHE A 25 6.97 -10.96 -12.48
N THR A 26 6.42 -12.06 -11.97
CA THR A 26 6.31 -12.28 -10.53
C THR A 26 7.68 -12.31 -9.87
N ALA A 27 8.66 -13.02 -10.44
CA ALA A 27 10.02 -13.06 -9.92
C ALA A 27 10.66 -11.67 -9.91
N LEU A 28 10.50 -10.87 -10.98
CA LEU A 28 11.01 -9.50 -11.05
C LEU A 28 10.37 -8.58 -9.99
N VAL A 29 9.05 -8.69 -9.82
CA VAL A 29 8.33 -7.93 -8.78
C VAL A 29 8.80 -8.33 -7.39
N MET A 30 9.19 -9.59 -7.16
CA MET A 30 9.63 -10.08 -5.85
C MET A 30 11.07 -9.69 -5.48
N LEU A 31 11.90 -9.26 -6.43
CA LEU A 31 13.30 -8.90 -6.18
C LEU A 31 13.51 -7.94 -4.99
N PRO A 32 12.74 -6.85 -4.86
CA PRO A 32 12.91 -5.92 -3.74
C PRO A 32 12.68 -6.55 -2.36
N TRP A 33 11.78 -7.51 -2.27
CA TRP A 33 11.42 -8.16 -1.02
C TRP A 33 12.42 -9.24 -0.60
N ILE A 34 13.01 -9.94 -1.58
CA ILE A 34 14.01 -11.00 -1.34
C ILE A 34 15.34 -10.40 -0.87
N MET A 35 15.65 -9.16 -1.24
CA MET A 35 16.89 -8.49 -0.81
C MET A 35 16.97 -8.35 0.71
N PRO A 36 18.10 -8.74 1.35
CA PRO A 36 18.31 -8.49 2.77
C PRO A 36 18.15 -7.00 3.11
N GLU A 37 17.48 -6.70 4.21
CA GLU A 37 17.13 -5.33 4.58
C GLU A 37 18.34 -4.39 4.68
N VAL A 38 19.47 -4.89 5.19
CA VAL A 38 20.73 -4.14 5.28
C VAL A 38 21.24 -3.76 3.89
N VAL A 39 21.33 -4.75 2.98
CA VAL A 39 21.82 -4.54 1.61
C VAL A 39 20.92 -3.53 0.90
N ARG A 40 19.62 -3.72 0.97
CA ARG A 40 18.63 -2.81 0.39
C ARG A 40 18.77 -1.38 0.89
N SER A 41 18.92 -1.21 2.20
CA SER A 41 19.06 0.12 2.81
C SER A 41 20.36 0.83 2.39
N ILE A 42 21.48 0.12 2.37
CA ILE A 42 22.77 0.68 1.94
C ILE A 42 22.73 1.01 0.45
N THR A 43 22.15 0.15 -0.39
CA THR A 43 21.99 0.41 -1.83
C THR A 43 21.18 1.66 -2.09
N TRP A 44 20.01 1.82 -1.45
CA TRP A 44 19.20 3.02 -1.59
C TRP A 44 19.89 4.28 -1.05
N LYS A 45 20.62 4.15 0.07
CA LYS A 45 21.43 5.27 0.58
C LYS A 45 22.47 5.73 -0.43
N GLY A 46 23.16 4.79 -1.07
CA GLY A 46 24.11 5.09 -2.15
C GLY A 46 23.45 5.67 -3.39
N LEU A 47 22.32 5.10 -3.86
CA LEU A 47 21.60 5.59 -5.04
C LEU A 47 21.08 7.02 -4.88
N LEU A 48 20.62 7.38 -3.69
CA LEU A 48 20.07 8.70 -3.35
C LEU A 48 21.11 9.68 -2.79
N ASP A 49 22.40 9.28 -2.77
CA ASP A 49 23.47 10.17 -2.35
C ASP A 49 23.56 11.40 -3.28
N PRO A 50 23.69 12.63 -2.74
CA PRO A 50 23.68 13.83 -3.55
C PRO A 50 24.93 14.01 -4.42
N ILE A 51 26.06 13.37 -4.07
CA ILE A 51 27.36 13.52 -4.74
C ILE A 51 27.66 12.33 -5.64
N TYR A 52 27.55 11.12 -5.11
CA TYR A 52 27.97 9.88 -5.78
C TYR A 52 26.79 9.03 -6.27
N GLY A 53 25.56 9.41 -5.90
CA GLY A 53 24.36 8.65 -6.25
C GLY A 53 23.97 8.77 -7.71
N LEU A 54 23.30 7.75 -8.22
CA LEU A 54 22.87 7.69 -9.62
C LEU A 54 21.60 8.52 -9.89
N VAL A 55 20.74 8.69 -8.90
CA VAL A 55 19.41 9.30 -9.08
C VAL A 55 19.51 10.77 -9.46
N ASN A 56 20.36 11.56 -8.78
CA ASN A 56 20.52 12.98 -9.09
C ASN A 56 21.03 13.25 -10.51
N PRO A 57 22.09 12.57 -11.02
CA PRO A 57 22.51 12.72 -12.41
C PRO A 57 21.44 12.38 -13.43
N LEU A 58 20.66 11.30 -13.19
CA LEU A 58 19.55 10.93 -14.07
C LEU A 58 18.46 12.00 -14.11
N LEU A 59 18.08 12.55 -12.96
CA LEU A 59 17.07 13.63 -12.89
C LEU A 59 17.55 14.90 -13.59
N LYS A 60 18.85 15.21 -13.49
CA LYS A 60 19.46 16.36 -14.22
C LYS A 60 19.47 16.13 -15.73
N GLN A 61 19.83 14.93 -16.19
CA GLN A 61 19.80 14.60 -17.63
C GLN A 61 18.39 14.67 -18.23
N LEU A 62 17.37 14.33 -17.43
CA LEU A 62 15.96 14.44 -17.83
C LEU A 62 15.43 15.87 -17.74
N GLY A 63 16.22 16.85 -17.29
CA GLY A 63 15.81 18.25 -17.12
C GLY A 63 14.79 18.47 -15.99
N LEU A 64 14.65 17.50 -15.06
CA LEU A 64 13.68 17.57 -13.97
C LEU A 64 14.18 18.38 -12.77
N ILE A 65 15.51 18.48 -12.61
CA ILE A 65 16.15 19.25 -11.54
C ILE A 65 17.41 19.95 -12.07
N GLU A 66 17.71 21.12 -11.53
CA GLU A 66 18.94 21.87 -11.84
C GLU A 66 20.05 21.55 -10.83
N GLN A 67 19.70 21.42 -9.56
CA GLN A 67 20.63 21.16 -8.47
C GLN A 67 20.40 19.77 -7.86
N SER A 68 21.47 19.19 -7.29
CA SER A 68 21.37 17.89 -6.61
C SER A 68 20.50 18.00 -5.36
N ILE A 69 19.57 17.05 -5.22
CA ILE A 69 18.65 16.95 -4.10
C ILE A 69 19.31 16.10 -3.00
N PRO A 70 19.53 16.64 -1.80
CA PRO A 70 19.99 15.88 -0.66
C PRO A 70 18.82 15.13 0.01
N PHE A 71 18.39 14.02 -0.58
CA PHE A 71 17.21 13.25 -0.18
C PHE A 71 17.16 12.92 1.32
N PHE A 72 18.28 12.53 1.89
CA PHE A 72 18.39 12.23 3.33
C PHE A 72 19.02 13.38 4.15
N GLY A 73 19.43 14.46 3.49
CA GLY A 73 20.13 15.58 4.13
C GLY A 73 19.23 16.71 4.61
N THR A 74 17.98 16.77 4.17
CA THR A 74 17.01 17.80 4.55
C THR A 74 15.86 17.22 5.35
N PRO A 75 15.38 17.89 6.43
CA PRO A 75 14.29 17.38 7.27
C PRO A 75 13.00 17.11 6.48
N GLN A 76 12.69 17.94 5.49
CA GLN A 76 11.48 17.84 4.69
C GLN A 76 11.47 16.63 3.75
N LEU A 77 12.65 16.22 3.25
CA LEU A 77 12.79 15.13 2.27
C LEU A 77 13.18 13.80 2.91
N ALA A 78 13.81 13.82 4.08
CA ALA A 78 14.33 12.62 4.72
C ALA A 78 13.23 11.58 5.01
N LEU A 79 12.12 12.01 5.62
CA LEU A 79 11.01 11.10 5.92
C LEU A 79 10.32 10.58 4.65
N PRO A 80 9.93 11.42 3.66
CA PRO A 80 9.42 10.93 2.38
C PRO A 80 10.36 9.95 1.67
N SER A 81 11.68 10.18 1.71
CA SER A 81 12.67 9.28 1.10
C SER A 81 12.75 7.92 1.81
N VAL A 82 12.72 7.91 3.14
CA VAL A 82 12.62 6.67 3.93
C VAL A 82 11.32 5.92 3.60
N VAL A 83 10.20 6.64 3.50
CA VAL A 83 8.91 6.07 3.14
C VAL A 83 8.93 5.48 1.73
N LEU A 84 9.57 6.15 0.76
CA LEU A 84 9.72 5.65 -0.61
C LEU A 84 10.46 4.29 -0.63
N VAL A 85 11.57 4.19 0.08
CA VAL A 85 12.33 2.92 0.19
C VAL A 85 11.49 1.83 0.85
N ASN A 86 10.72 2.17 1.89
CA ASN A 86 9.83 1.24 2.57
C ASN A 86 8.65 0.80 1.70
N LEU A 87 8.12 1.70 0.87
CA LEU A 87 7.09 1.38 -0.12
C LEU A 87 7.63 0.40 -1.16
N TRP A 88 8.75 0.73 -1.81
CA TRP A 88 9.38 -0.11 -2.82
C TRP A 88 9.67 -1.53 -2.31
N ALA A 89 10.16 -1.64 -1.09
CA ALA A 89 10.45 -2.92 -0.45
C ALA A 89 9.20 -3.74 -0.09
N GLY A 90 8.10 -3.07 0.24
CA GLY A 90 6.88 -3.72 0.75
C GLY A 90 5.85 -4.06 -0.33
N ILE A 91 5.83 -3.37 -1.47
CA ILE A 91 4.89 -3.59 -2.57
C ILE A 91 4.85 -5.06 -3.02
N PRO A 92 6.00 -5.76 -3.21
CA PRO A 92 5.99 -7.15 -3.67
C PRO A 92 5.19 -8.09 -2.77
N PHE A 93 5.29 -7.90 -1.46
CA PHE A 93 4.57 -8.72 -0.49
C PHE A 93 3.05 -8.59 -0.67
N PHE A 94 2.55 -7.35 -0.79
CA PHE A 94 1.13 -7.10 -1.09
C PHE A 94 0.74 -7.71 -2.43
N THR A 95 1.55 -7.51 -3.46
CA THR A 95 1.30 -8.08 -4.78
C THR A 95 1.15 -9.60 -4.74
N LEU A 96 2.06 -10.30 -4.06
CA LEU A 96 2.06 -11.75 -3.98
C LEU A 96 0.80 -12.29 -3.29
N LEU A 97 0.48 -11.75 -2.11
CA LEU A 97 -0.70 -12.19 -1.36
C LEU A 97 -2.00 -11.88 -2.09
N LEU A 98 -2.09 -10.71 -2.71
CA LEU A 98 -3.26 -10.34 -3.50
C LEU A 98 -3.41 -11.22 -4.75
N VAL A 99 -2.33 -11.58 -5.46
CA VAL A 99 -2.38 -12.54 -6.59
C VAL A 99 -2.87 -13.91 -6.11
N ALA A 100 -2.36 -14.39 -4.97
CA ALA A 100 -2.81 -15.65 -4.40
C ALA A 100 -4.31 -15.60 -4.03
N GLY A 101 -4.76 -14.50 -3.41
CA GLY A 101 -6.15 -14.27 -3.09
C GLY A 101 -7.06 -14.17 -4.32
N LEU A 102 -6.62 -13.48 -5.37
CA LEU A 102 -7.36 -13.37 -6.64
C LEU A 102 -7.57 -14.73 -7.30
N LYS A 103 -6.56 -15.62 -7.25
CA LYS A 103 -6.66 -16.98 -7.80
C LYS A 103 -7.56 -17.90 -6.98
N ALA A 104 -7.84 -17.56 -5.73
CA ALA A 104 -8.73 -18.31 -4.86
C ALA A 104 -10.21 -17.94 -5.02
N ILE A 105 -10.53 -16.89 -5.79
CA ILE A 105 -11.92 -16.51 -6.09
C ILE A 105 -12.41 -17.36 -7.26
N ASP A 106 -13.59 -17.99 -7.09
CA ASP A 106 -14.19 -18.84 -8.10
C ASP A 106 -14.54 -18.06 -9.37
N ARG A 107 -14.11 -18.57 -10.51
CA ARG A 107 -14.38 -17.95 -11.83
C ARG A 107 -15.85 -17.89 -12.17
N GLU A 108 -16.62 -18.85 -11.69
CA GLU A 108 -18.07 -18.91 -11.90
C GLU A 108 -18.79 -17.63 -11.42
N GLN A 109 -18.30 -17.01 -10.33
CA GLN A 109 -18.85 -15.74 -9.84
C GLN A 109 -18.67 -14.60 -10.85
N TYR A 110 -17.52 -14.54 -11.52
CA TYR A 110 -17.27 -13.53 -12.56
C TYR A 110 -18.08 -13.80 -13.84
N GLU A 111 -18.22 -15.07 -14.20
CA GLU A 111 -18.97 -15.51 -15.38
C GLU A 111 -20.47 -15.20 -15.19
N ALA A 112 -21.04 -15.55 -14.03
CA ALA A 112 -22.41 -15.21 -13.68
C ALA A 112 -22.67 -13.69 -13.69
N ALA A 113 -21.78 -12.91 -13.05
CA ALA A 113 -21.89 -11.45 -13.04
C ALA A 113 -21.77 -10.84 -14.45
N SER A 114 -21.02 -11.47 -15.35
CA SER A 114 -20.89 -11.03 -16.74
C SER A 114 -22.18 -11.29 -17.51
N ILE A 115 -22.86 -12.42 -17.26
CA ILE A 115 -24.19 -12.73 -17.84
C ILE A 115 -25.23 -11.71 -17.36
N ASP A 116 -25.15 -11.30 -16.07
CA ASP A 116 -26.01 -10.26 -15.48
C ASP A 116 -25.68 -8.84 -15.96
N GLY A 117 -24.71 -8.67 -16.86
CA GLY A 117 -24.32 -7.37 -17.43
C GLY A 117 -23.49 -6.50 -16.47
N ALA A 118 -22.86 -7.08 -15.43
CA ALA A 118 -22.02 -6.33 -14.53
C ALA A 118 -20.72 -5.88 -15.21
N SER A 119 -20.44 -4.57 -15.16
CA SER A 119 -19.17 -4.00 -15.64
C SER A 119 -17.97 -4.51 -14.82
N ALA A 120 -16.76 -4.43 -15.38
CA ALA A 120 -15.53 -4.83 -14.68
C ALA A 120 -15.34 -4.11 -13.32
N TRP A 121 -15.80 -2.85 -13.23
CA TRP A 121 -15.76 -2.08 -11.98
C TRP A 121 -16.76 -2.61 -10.96
N ARG A 122 -17.97 -2.99 -11.37
CA ARG A 122 -18.95 -3.63 -10.48
C ARG A 122 -18.45 -5.00 -10.00
N GLN A 123 -17.86 -5.80 -10.87
CA GLN A 123 -17.22 -7.07 -10.50
C GLN A 123 -16.08 -6.86 -9.49
N PHE A 124 -15.24 -5.84 -9.70
CA PHE A 124 -14.17 -5.51 -8.76
C PHE A 124 -14.71 -5.15 -7.37
N LEU A 125 -15.73 -4.29 -7.27
CA LEU A 125 -16.28 -3.84 -5.99
C LEU A 125 -17.09 -4.89 -5.26
N HIS A 126 -17.82 -5.76 -5.99
CA HIS A 126 -18.79 -6.69 -5.38
C HIS A 126 -18.31 -8.14 -5.32
N ILE A 127 -17.30 -8.52 -6.11
CA ILE A 127 -16.74 -9.87 -6.11
C ILE A 127 -15.27 -9.84 -5.63
N THR A 128 -14.43 -9.08 -6.34
CA THR A 128 -12.99 -9.09 -6.09
C THR A 128 -12.64 -8.55 -4.70
N LEU A 129 -13.07 -7.34 -4.38
CA LEU A 129 -12.73 -6.68 -3.13
C LEU A 129 -13.28 -7.40 -1.88
N PRO A 130 -14.56 -7.86 -1.87
CA PRO A 130 -15.06 -8.68 -0.77
C PRO A 130 -14.39 -10.06 -0.70
N GLY A 131 -14.08 -10.67 -1.84
CA GLY A 131 -13.36 -11.95 -1.89
C GLY A 131 -11.95 -11.86 -1.28
N LEU A 132 -11.29 -10.71 -1.42
CA LEU A 132 -9.95 -10.44 -0.90
C LEU A 132 -9.93 -9.93 0.55
N GLN A 133 -11.06 -9.65 1.17
CA GLN A 133 -11.10 -8.99 2.49
C GLN A 133 -10.22 -9.66 3.55
N TYR A 134 -10.17 -11.00 3.57
CA TYR A 134 -9.34 -11.76 4.50
C TYR A 134 -7.84 -11.55 4.22
N VAL A 135 -7.46 -11.64 2.95
CA VAL A 135 -6.07 -11.42 2.51
C VAL A 135 -5.63 -10.00 2.86
N ILE A 136 -6.47 -9.00 2.57
CA ILE A 136 -6.21 -7.60 2.88
C ILE A 136 -6.01 -7.38 4.39
N LEU A 137 -6.81 -8.03 5.22
CA LEU A 137 -6.66 -7.96 6.67
C LEU A 137 -5.33 -8.54 7.14
N VAL A 138 -4.99 -9.75 6.66
CA VAL A 138 -3.75 -10.44 7.05
C VAL A 138 -2.52 -9.67 6.58
N GLU A 139 -2.47 -9.24 5.31
CA GLU A 139 -1.34 -8.50 4.78
C GLU A 139 -1.16 -7.14 5.46
N THR A 140 -2.27 -6.46 5.78
CA THR A 140 -2.25 -5.19 6.52
C THR A 140 -1.70 -5.38 7.93
N LEU A 141 -2.14 -6.43 8.63
CA LEU A 141 -1.65 -6.77 9.97
C LEU A 141 -0.14 -7.04 9.96
N LEU A 142 0.33 -7.91 9.05
CA LEU A 142 1.74 -8.26 8.95
C LEU A 142 2.60 -7.05 8.55
N SER A 143 2.15 -6.27 7.56
CA SER A 143 2.84 -5.06 7.12
C SER A 143 2.91 -4.02 8.23
N PHE A 144 1.88 -3.93 9.08
CA PHE A 144 1.88 -3.04 10.24
C PHE A 144 2.94 -3.48 11.25
N ILE A 145 2.96 -4.76 11.61
CA ILE A 145 3.94 -5.32 12.56
C ILE A 145 5.37 -5.05 12.05
N TRP A 146 5.66 -5.32 10.79
CA TRP A 146 6.99 -5.10 10.21
C TRP A 146 7.37 -3.63 10.11
N THR A 147 6.44 -2.76 9.72
CA THR A 147 6.72 -1.31 9.64
C THR A 147 6.98 -0.73 11.02
N PHE A 148 6.28 -1.23 12.04
CA PHE A 148 6.46 -0.79 13.43
C PHE A 148 7.82 -1.22 13.99
N ASN A 149 8.31 -2.40 13.59
CA ASN A 149 9.63 -2.91 13.96
C ASN A 149 10.77 -2.47 13.02
N GLY A 150 10.51 -1.58 12.07
CA GLY A 150 11.43 -1.17 11.00
C GLY A 150 12.62 -0.32 11.44
N PHE A 151 13.35 -0.75 12.48
CA PHE A 151 14.53 -0.06 13.00
C PHE A 151 15.68 -0.02 11.99
N THR A 152 16.06 -1.18 11.42
CA THR A 152 17.25 -1.34 10.60
C THR A 152 17.27 -0.39 9.41
N GLN A 153 16.15 -0.30 8.70
CA GLN A 153 16.02 0.55 7.53
C GLN A 153 16.23 2.03 7.88
N VAL A 154 15.51 2.54 8.88
CA VAL A 154 15.59 3.96 9.26
C VAL A 154 16.97 4.29 9.83
N PHE A 155 17.52 3.39 10.64
CA PHE A 155 18.86 3.57 11.22
C PHE A 155 19.96 3.64 10.16
N LEU A 156 19.94 2.76 9.17
CA LEU A 156 20.95 2.74 8.11
C LEU A 156 20.79 3.89 7.11
N LEU A 157 19.57 4.31 6.79
CA LEU A 157 19.34 5.40 5.85
C LEU A 157 19.69 6.75 6.45
N THR A 158 19.21 7.05 7.66
CA THR A 158 19.26 8.40 8.25
C THR A 158 19.76 8.47 9.68
N GLY A 159 19.77 7.33 10.40
CA GLY A 159 20.08 7.30 11.84
C GLY A 159 19.10 8.10 12.71
N GLY A 160 17.89 8.42 12.20
CA GLY A 160 16.92 9.28 12.87
C GLY A 160 17.02 10.76 12.48
N GLY A 161 18.05 11.14 11.69
CA GLY A 161 18.29 12.51 11.23
C GLY A 161 17.54 12.87 9.93
N PRO A 162 17.80 14.10 9.39
CA PRO A 162 18.41 15.23 10.09
C PRO A 162 17.47 15.87 11.12
N LEU A 163 18.03 16.45 12.16
CA LEU A 163 17.29 17.15 13.25
C LEU A 163 16.15 16.31 13.87
N GLY A 164 16.25 14.97 13.86
CA GLY A 164 15.21 14.09 14.39
C GLY A 164 14.01 13.86 13.45
N ALA A 165 14.05 14.34 12.19
CA ALA A 165 12.93 14.25 11.26
C ALA A 165 12.48 12.82 10.94
N THR A 166 13.38 11.83 11.08
CA THR A 166 13.08 10.41 10.89
C THR A 166 13.22 9.60 12.18
N LYS A 167 13.25 10.27 13.35
CA LYS A 167 13.41 9.62 14.64
C LYS A 167 12.17 8.79 14.98
N ILE A 168 12.28 7.49 14.82
CA ILE A 168 11.29 6.52 15.26
C ILE A 168 11.58 6.10 16.70
N TYR A 169 10.59 5.47 17.30
CA TYR A 169 10.63 5.08 18.70
C TYR A 169 11.79 4.15 19.08
N THR A 170 12.11 3.20 18.22
CA THR A 170 13.22 2.27 18.39
C THR A 170 14.59 2.99 18.36
N ILE A 171 14.75 4.03 17.52
CA ILE A 171 15.94 4.87 17.51
C ILE A 171 16.05 5.66 18.81
N PHE A 172 14.95 6.23 19.32
CA PHE A 172 14.95 6.93 20.61
C PHE A 172 15.39 6.01 21.75
N ALA A 173 14.87 4.77 21.80
CA ALA A 173 15.28 3.79 22.82
C ALA A 173 16.77 3.47 22.77
N ILE A 174 17.34 3.29 21.57
CA ILE A 174 18.78 3.01 21.39
C ILE A 174 19.64 4.23 21.76
N GLU A 175 19.22 5.45 21.39
CA GLU A 175 19.94 6.67 21.79
C GLU A 175 19.97 6.84 23.32
N ALA A 176 18.83 6.56 23.97
CA ALA A 176 18.76 6.58 25.44
C ALA A 176 19.71 5.55 26.08
N ALA A 177 19.75 4.33 25.52
CA ALA A 177 20.67 3.29 25.97
C ALA A 177 22.15 3.68 25.77
N ARG A 178 22.50 4.25 24.62
CA ARG A 178 23.86 4.75 24.32
C ARG A 178 24.29 5.91 25.23
N SER A 179 23.31 6.69 25.71
CA SER A 179 23.54 7.77 26.67
C SER A 179 23.51 7.28 28.11
N PHE A 180 23.61 5.96 28.35
CA PHE A 180 23.55 5.32 29.67
C PHE A 180 22.26 5.59 30.46
N ARG A 181 21.22 6.07 29.80
CA ARG A 181 19.88 6.27 30.39
C ARG A 181 19.05 4.98 30.28
N ILE A 182 19.55 3.91 30.90
CA ILE A 182 19.00 2.55 30.73
C ILE A 182 17.53 2.47 31.13
N GLY A 183 17.11 3.11 32.24
CA GLY A 183 15.71 3.15 32.66
C GLY A 183 14.78 3.77 31.59
N THR A 184 15.22 4.87 30.97
CA THR A 184 14.47 5.51 29.87
C THR A 184 14.40 4.62 28.64
N ALA A 185 15.51 3.95 28.28
CA ALA A 185 15.58 3.04 27.14
C ALA A 185 14.63 1.85 27.31
N VAL A 186 14.63 1.23 28.49
CA VAL A 186 13.76 0.10 28.83
C VAL A 186 12.30 0.54 28.87
N ALA A 187 11.97 1.66 29.55
CA ALA A 187 10.62 2.20 29.56
C ALA A 187 10.10 2.50 28.17
N ALA A 188 10.96 3.08 27.34
CA ALA A 188 10.67 3.32 25.93
C ALA A 188 10.37 1.99 25.21
N ALA A 189 11.20 0.99 25.26
CA ALA A 189 10.99 -0.29 24.61
C ALA A 189 9.72 -1.01 25.10
N LEU A 190 9.47 -1.03 26.41
CA LEU A 190 8.32 -1.67 27.02
C LEU A 190 7.00 -0.99 26.70
N SER A 191 6.96 0.35 26.56
CA SER A 191 5.71 1.07 26.26
C SER A 191 5.17 0.75 24.84
N MET A 192 5.98 0.19 23.96
CA MET A 192 5.53 -0.30 22.66
C MET A 192 4.76 -1.62 22.72
N VAL A 193 5.07 -2.47 23.71
CA VAL A 193 4.48 -3.81 23.82
C VAL A 193 2.94 -3.76 23.95
N PRO A 194 2.36 -2.97 24.89
CA PRO A 194 0.91 -2.91 25.02
C PRO A 194 0.23 -2.31 23.78
N LEU A 195 0.87 -1.35 23.12
CA LEU A 195 0.33 -0.75 21.90
C LEU A 195 0.28 -1.78 20.75
N LEU A 196 1.35 -2.54 20.55
CA LEU A 196 1.39 -3.61 19.55
C LEU A 196 0.43 -4.75 19.90
N ALA A 197 0.38 -5.16 21.18
CA ALA A 197 -0.53 -6.20 21.64
C ALA A 197 -2.00 -5.81 21.41
N LEU A 198 -2.38 -4.57 21.75
CA LEU A 198 -3.72 -4.05 21.51
C LEU A 198 -4.08 -4.09 20.03
N LEU A 199 -3.16 -3.65 19.19
CA LEU A 199 -3.37 -3.62 17.75
C LEU A 199 -3.48 -5.02 17.14
N ILE A 200 -2.61 -5.97 17.56
CA ILE A 200 -2.67 -7.37 17.13
C ILE A 200 -3.99 -8.01 17.58
N ILE A 201 -4.44 -7.74 18.80
CA ILE A 201 -5.72 -8.25 19.31
C ILE A 201 -6.88 -7.68 18.48
N ILE A 202 -6.92 -6.37 18.23
CA ILE A 202 -8.00 -5.74 17.47
C ILE A 202 -8.06 -6.30 16.03
N LEU A 203 -6.94 -6.32 15.33
CA LEU A 203 -6.88 -6.81 13.95
C LEU A 203 -7.04 -8.33 13.87
N GLY A 204 -6.42 -9.09 14.77
CA GLY A 204 -6.50 -10.54 14.84
C GLY A 204 -7.92 -11.04 15.12
N ARG A 205 -8.67 -10.38 16.01
CA ARG A 205 -10.09 -10.72 16.25
C ARG A 205 -10.94 -10.52 14.99
N ASN A 206 -10.64 -9.50 14.18
CA ASN A 206 -11.33 -9.28 12.92
C ASN A 206 -11.03 -10.39 11.89
N VAL A 207 -9.78 -10.87 11.85
CA VAL A 207 -9.36 -12.01 11.02
C VAL A 207 -10.13 -13.29 11.43
N LEU A 208 -10.19 -13.59 12.72
CA LEU A 208 -10.91 -14.76 13.23
C LEU A 208 -12.43 -14.68 13.00
N ALA A 209 -13.04 -13.52 13.24
CA ALA A 209 -14.46 -13.31 13.01
C ALA A 209 -14.86 -13.51 11.54
N THR A 210 -13.99 -13.14 10.60
CA THR A 210 -14.23 -13.33 9.16
C THR A 210 -14.16 -14.82 8.76
N GLN A 211 -13.34 -15.64 9.44
CA GLN A 211 -13.28 -17.10 9.20
C GLN A 211 -14.50 -17.83 9.76
N THR A 212 -14.92 -17.46 10.97
CA THR A 212 -16.06 -18.13 11.64
C THR A 212 -17.40 -17.83 10.95
N GLY A 213 -17.55 -16.63 10.37
CA GLY A 213 -18.74 -16.25 9.59
C GLY A 213 -18.92 -17.04 8.29
N ARG A 214 -17.88 -17.69 7.78
CA ARG A 214 -17.95 -18.54 6.57
C ARG A 214 -18.44 -19.97 6.88
N SER A 215 -18.36 -20.41 8.13
CA SER A 215 -18.75 -21.77 8.53
C SER A 215 -20.14 -21.89 9.18
N SER A 216 -20.84 -20.78 9.39
CA SER A 216 -22.16 -20.78 10.06
C SER A 216 -23.18 -19.90 9.36
N THR A 217 -23.83 -20.45 8.33
CA THR A 217 -25.04 -19.87 7.71
C THR A 217 -26.32 -20.16 8.48
N SER A 218 -26.24 -20.38 9.80
CA SER A 218 -27.47 -20.51 10.60
C SER A 218 -27.15 -20.14 12.06
N THR A 219 -27.62 -19.00 12.52
CA THR A 219 -27.64 -18.50 13.93
C THR A 219 -26.76 -17.28 14.23
N ALA A 220 -26.78 -16.22 13.46
CA ALA A 220 -26.04 -15.02 13.80
C ALA A 220 -26.88 -13.72 13.75
N GLU A 221 -28.14 -13.76 14.20
CA GLU A 221 -29.00 -12.56 14.22
C GLU A 221 -29.13 -11.89 15.60
N GLN A 222 -28.39 -12.31 16.64
CA GLN A 222 -28.66 -11.83 17.99
C GLN A 222 -27.51 -11.25 18.82
N ASN A 223 -26.30 -11.01 18.27
CA ASN A 223 -25.24 -10.39 19.08
C ASN A 223 -24.59 -9.17 18.42
N GLY A 224 -25.41 -8.12 18.15
CA GLY A 224 -24.99 -6.88 17.49
C GLY A 224 -24.32 -5.82 18.36
N GLY A 225 -24.08 -6.02 19.66
CA GLY A 225 -23.73 -4.91 20.55
C GLY A 225 -22.25 -4.53 20.61
N LEU A 226 -21.34 -5.46 20.91
CA LEU A 226 -19.92 -5.17 21.13
C LEU A 226 -19.04 -5.49 19.91
N PHE A 227 -19.42 -6.49 19.10
CA PHE A 227 -18.71 -6.85 17.87
C PHE A 227 -18.83 -5.78 16.78
N GLY A 228 -19.92 -5.05 16.71
CA GLY A 228 -20.12 -3.93 15.78
C GLY A 228 -19.13 -2.79 15.99
N VAL A 229 -18.83 -2.46 17.25
CA VAL A 229 -17.92 -1.35 17.60
C VAL A 229 -16.46 -1.71 17.31
N LEU A 230 -16.04 -2.97 17.50
CA LEU A 230 -14.65 -3.40 17.26
C LEU A 230 -14.32 -3.61 15.78
N THR A 231 -15.32 -3.92 14.94
CA THR A 231 -15.13 -4.06 13.47
C THR A 231 -15.29 -2.72 12.75
N TRP A 232 -15.77 -1.68 13.45
CA TRP A 232 -16.03 -0.36 12.89
C TRP A 232 -14.79 0.28 12.22
N PRO A 233 -13.57 0.30 12.80
CA PRO A 233 -12.43 0.94 12.15
C PRO A 233 -12.00 0.23 10.86
N VAL A 234 -12.10 -1.10 10.79
CA VAL A 234 -11.76 -1.86 9.58
C VAL A 234 -12.84 -1.68 8.51
N ARG A 235 -14.11 -1.71 8.91
CA ARG A 235 -15.23 -1.39 8.00
C ARG A 235 -15.20 0.07 7.58
N ALA A 236 -14.78 1.00 8.46
CA ALA A 236 -14.59 2.39 8.14
C ALA A 236 -13.44 2.57 7.15
N LEU A 237 -12.30 1.88 7.32
CA LEU A 237 -11.18 1.90 6.40
C LEU A 237 -11.57 1.33 5.02
N LEU A 238 -12.26 0.20 4.99
CA LEU A 238 -12.78 -0.38 3.75
C LEU A 238 -13.81 0.54 3.09
N ARG A 239 -14.73 1.14 3.86
CA ARG A 239 -15.69 2.12 3.34
C ARG A 239 -14.99 3.38 2.83
N LEU A 240 -13.93 3.83 3.50
CA LEU A 240 -13.14 4.99 3.09
C LEU A 240 -12.36 4.69 1.80
N ILE A 241 -11.81 3.48 1.66
CA ILE A 241 -11.18 3.00 0.43
C ILE A 241 -12.22 2.93 -0.69
N VAL A 242 -13.38 2.34 -0.44
CA VAL A 242 -14.48 2.25 -1.41
C VAL A 242 -15.00 3.65 -1.77
N ALA A 243 -15.17 4.54 -0.79
CA ALA A 243 -15.61 5.92 -1.03
C ALA A 243 -14.58 6.72 -1.85
N LEU A 244 -13.28 6.55 -1.58
CA LEU A 244 -12.22 7.18 -2.37
C LEU A 244 -12.19 6.64 -3.80
N LEU A 245 -12.34 5.32 -3.97
CA LEU A 245 -12.43 4.71 -5.30
C LEU A 245 -13.69 5.18 -6.05
N TRP A 246 -14.80 5.35 -5.34
CA TRP A 246 -16.06 5.87 -5.91
C TRP A 246 -15.91 7.35 -6.33
N LEU A 247 -15.28 8.16 -5.46
CA LEU A 247 -14.99 9.58 -5.77
C LEU A 247 -14.06 9.74 -6.97
N ILE A 248 -13.06 8.84 -7.12
CA ILE A 248 -12.15 8.81 -8.27
C ILE A 248 -12.91 8.39 -9.53
N ASN A 249 -13.83 7.42 -9.44
CA ASN A 249 -14.64 6.97 -10.57
C ASN A 249 -15.61 8.07 -11.05
N ASP A 250 -16.36 8.69 -10.14
CA ASP A 250 -17.28 9.78 -10.48
C ASP A 250 -16.53 11.01 -11.01
N GLY A 251 -15.35 11.32 -10.42
CA GLY A 251 -14.48 12.36 -10.94
C GLY A 251 -13.96 12.04 -12.35
N ALA A 252 -13.59 10.78 -12.61
CA ALA A 252 -13.13 10.34 -13.93
C ALA A 252 -14.27 10.38 -14.97
N GLU A 253 -15.47 9.94 -14.63
CA GLU A 253 -16.63 10.03 -15.53
C GLU A 253 -16.99 11.48 -15.86
N TRP A 254 -16.97 12.36 -14.87
CA TRP A 254 -17.20 13.80 -15.08
C TRP A 254 -16.13 14.44 -15.99
N VAL A 255 -14.82 14.08 -15.82
CA VAL A 255 -13.75 14.55 -16.70
C VAL A 255 -13.91 14.02 -18.11
N VAL A 256 -14.24 12.74 -18.29
CA VAL A 256 -14.45 12.11 -19.59
C VAL A 256 -15.67 12.74 -20.29
N GLU A 257 -16.74 13.00 -19.56
CA GLU A 257 -17.92 13.68 -20.08
C GLU A 257 -17.61 15.10 -20.55
N LYS A 258 -16.91 15.91 -19.72
CA LYS A 258 -16.47 17.26 -20.12
C LYS A 258 -15.54 17.26 -21.32
N LEU A 259 -14.58 16.33 -21.37
CA LEU A 259 -13.69 16.19 -22.53
C LEU A 259 -14.48 15.78 -23.77
N SER A 260 -15.45 14.85 -23.65
CA SER A 260 -16.26 14.41 -24.79
C SER A 260 -17.12 15.54 -25.35
N VAL A 261 -17.64 16.41 -24.49
CA VAL A 261 -18.39 17.62 -24.90
C VAL A 261 -17.48 18.63 -25.59
N ALA A 262 -16.26 18.87 -25.04
CA ALA A 262 -15.27 19.75 -25.65
C ALA A 262 -14.81 19.26 -27.04
N PHE A 263 -14.60 17.94 -27.19
CA PHE A 263 -14.23 17.36 -28.49
C PHE A 263 -15.38 17.32 -29.50
N ARG A 264 -16.65 17.27 -29.07
CA ARG A 264 -17.81 17.38 -29.98
C ARG A 264 -17.97 18.79 -30.53
N GLY A 265 -17.57 19.83 -29.76
CA GLY A 265 -17.56 21.23 -30.22
C GLY A 265 -16.46 21.57 -31.21
N MET A 266 -15.47 20.69 -31.43
CA MET A 266 -14.35 20.89 -32.36
C MET A 266 -14.50 20.19 -33.71
N ARG A 267 -15.65 19.58 -34.03
CA ARG A 267 -15.88 19.09 -35.41
C ARG A 267 -16.06 20.29 -36.33
N PRO A 268 -15.17 20.48 -37.34
CA PRO A 268 -15.44 21.47 -38.37
C PRO A 268 -16.72 21.08 -39.11
N GLU A 269 -17.63 22.02 -39.26
CA GLU A 269 -18.72 21.89 -40.21
C GLU A 269 -18.12 21.62 -41.60
N THR A 270 -18.30 20.39 -42.05
CA THR A 270 -18.06 20.09 -43.47
C THR A 270 -19.18 20.81 -44.22
N THR A 271 -18.84 21.95 -44.80
CA THR A 271 -19.63 22.64 -45.81
C THR A 271 -19.87 21.68 -46.98
N ASP A 272 -21.00 20.99 -46.99
CA ASP A 272 -21.60 20.50 -48.19
C ASP A 272 -22.16 21.73 -48.94
N ARG A 273 -21.43 22.24 -49.89
CA ARG A 273 -21.94 23.04 -50.98
C ARG A 273 -21.60 22.36 -52.29
N ALA A 274 -22.63 21.77 -52.83
CA ALA A 274 -23.03 21.67 -54.22
C ALA A 274 -21.90 21.84 -55.30
N PHE A 275 -21.70 20.79 -56.08
CA PHE A 275 -21.94 20.80 -57.53
C PHE A 275 -22.23 19.38 -58.00
#